data_cf86fce5f0426b64478425bf61b691c8
#
_entry.id   cf86fce5f0426b64478425bf61b691c8
#
_cell.length_a   1.000
_cell.length_b   1.000
_cell.length_c   1.000
_cell.angle_alpha   90.00
_cell.angle_beta   90.00
_cell.angle_gamma   90.00
#
_symmetry.space_group_name_H-M   'P 1'
#
loop_
_entity.id
_entity.type
_entity.pdbx_description
1 polymer ?
#
loop_
_entity_poly.entity_id
_entity_poly.type
_entity_poly.pdbx_seq_one_letter_code
_entity_poly.pdbx_strand_id
1 'polypeptide(L)'
;FHVLVLAPASVQEMADLTQKAFRLAFQYRMPAMLLADGTMGQMMEPVVLPEETVLEKSAPDWAVTGTECKRPHNIINSLYLSPAELEQKNIERFERYARLAEKETMWEEFMMEDAEVCIVSCGITARVSRNAIVEARKRGIKAGMIRPITLWPFPDKPLLAAADKVKGFVCVELNMGQMKQDVELAVRCKKPVSLCRRVGGMIPTPDEVLASIQTMAEGGANA
;
A
#
# COMPACT_ATOMS: atom_id res chain seq x y z
N PHE A 1 12.38 8.27 2.52
CA PHE A 1 11.43 9.39 2.52
C PHE A 1 10.04 8.85 2.82
N HIS A 2 9.49 9.21 3.99
CA HIS A 2 8.23 8.65 4.46
C HIS A 2 7.05 9.53 4.01
N VAL A 3 6.28 9.05 3.05
CA VAL A 3 5.02 9.65 2.60
C VAL A 3 3.94 8.57 2.69
N LEU A 4 2.78 8.92 3.18
CA LEU A 4 1.64 8.01 3.13
C LEU A 4 1.30 7.71 1.67
N VAL A 5 1.38 6.44 1.26
CA VAL A 5 1.09 6.00 -0.11
C VAL A 5 -0.05 5.00 -0.11
N LEU A 6 -1.11 5.34 -0.82
CA LEU A 6 -2.32 4.53 -0.96
C LEU A 6 -2.41 3.97 -2.38
N ALA A 7 -2.63 2.68 -2.53
CA ALA A 7 -2.71 1.97 -3.80
C ALA A 7 -4.11 1.38 -4.02
N PRO A 8 -4.98 2.05 -4.78
CA PRO A 8 -6.31 1.54 -5.13
C PRO A 8 -6.22 0.36 -6.10
N ALA A 9 -7.22 -0.53 -6.07
CA ALA A 9 -7.38 -1.62 -7.02
C ALA A 9 -8.74 -1.59 -7.76
N SER A 10 -9.52 -0.52 -7.61
CA SER A 10 -10.75 -0.25 -8.35
C SER A 10 -11.00 1.24 -8.49
N VAL A 11 -11.89 1.64 -9.40
CA VAL A 11 -12.28 3.06 -9.57
C VAL A 11 -13.01 3.55 -8.32
N GLN A 12 -13.81 2.69 -7.67
CA GLN A 12 -14.43 3.02 -6.38
C GLN A 12 -13.37 3.33 -5.32
N GLU A 13 -12.35 2.47 -5.18
CA GLU A 13 -11.27 2.73 -4.22
C GLU A 13 -10.46 3.99 -4.57
N MET A 14 -10.32 4.36 -5.85
CA MET A 14 -9.69 5.63 -6.22
C MET A 14 -10.46 6.82 -5.62
N ALA A 15 -11.80 6.80 -5.66
CA ALA A 15 -12.63 7.84 -5.06
C ALA A 15 -12.52 7.84 -3.53
N ASP A 16 -12.68 6.67 -2.90
CA ASP A 16 -12.70 6.50 -1.45
C ASP A 16 -11.33 6.84 -0.81
N LEU A 17 -10.25 6.30 -1.40
CA LEU A 17 -8.89 6.54 -0.91
C LEU A 17 -8.42 7.97 -1.17
N THR A 18 -8.95 8.67 -2.19
CA THR A 18 -8.67 10.10 -2.37
C THR A 18 -9.19 10.90 -1.18
N GLN A 19 -10.42 10.69 -0.77
CA GLN A 19 -10.97 11.36 0.42
C GLN A 19 -10.20 10.98 1.70
N LYS A 20 -9.87 9.69 1.83
CA LYS A 20 -9.06 9.20 2.95
C LYS A 20 -7.67 9.85 2.96
N ALA A 21 -7.03 10.03 1.81
CA ALA A 21 -5.74 10.67 1.69
C ALA A 21 -5.77 12.12 2.22
N PHE A 22 -6.78 12.91 1.85
CA PHE A 22 -6.95 14.26 2.38
C PHE A 22 -7.13 14.25 3.88
N ARG A 23 -8.01 13.41 4.42
CA ARG A 23 -8.24 13.30 5.86
C ARG A 23 -6.96 12.95 6.62
N LEU A 24 -6.23 11.93 6.16
CA LEU A 24 -5.00 11.49 6.82
C LEU A 24 -3.87 12.53 6.68
N ALA A 25 -3.75 13.17 5.52
CA ALA A 25 -2.78 14.25 5.32
C ALA A 25 -3.00 15.40 6.32
N PHE A 26 -4.25 15.78 6.56
CA PHE A 26 -4.63 16.77 7.58
C PHE A 26 -4.35 16.28 8.99
N GLN A 27 -4.80 15.08 9.33
CA GLN A 27 -4.66 14.50 10.67
C GLN A 27 -3.20 14.36 11.10
N TYR A 28 -2.34 13.90 10.19
CA TYR A 28 -0.92 13.65 10.46
C TYR A 28 -0.01 14.81 10.03
N ARG A 29 -0.57 15.89 9.44
CA ARG A 29 0.18 17.04 8.93
C ARG A 29 1.36 16.60 8.06
N MET A 30 1.11 15.79 7.06
CA MET A 30 2.10 15.27 6.13
C MET A 30 1.48 15.05 4.75
N PRO A 31 2.30 15.05 3.69
CA PRO A 31 1.81 14.69 2.36
C PRO A 31 1.26 13.27 2.32
N ALA A 32 0.22 13.06 1.52
CA ALA A 32 -0.29 11.76 1.14
C ALA A 32 -0.24 11.61 -0.39
N MET A 33 -0.02 10.42 -0.87
CA MET A 33 0.05 10.09 -2.29
C MET A 33 -0.98 9.00 -2.60
N LEU A 34 -1.77 9.21 -3.64
CA LEU A 34 -2.55 8.15 -4.27
C LEU A 34 -1.73 7.63 -5.46
N LEU A 35 -1.32 6.37 -5.41
CA LEU A 35 -0.51 5.73 -6.44
C LEU A 35 -1.36 4.73 -7.21
N ALA A 36 -1.77 5.08 -8.42
CA ALA A 36 -2.50 4.23 -9.33
C ALA A 36 -1.66 3.96 -10.59
N ASP A 37 -1.85 2.79 -11.18
CA ASP A 37 -1.26 2.49 -12.48
C ASP A 37 -2.05 3.14 -13.64
N GLY A 38 -1.41 3.25 -14.82
CA GLY A 38 -2.00 3.91 -15.98
C GLY A 38 -3.26 3.22 -16.50
N THR A 39 -3.39 1.91 -16.32
CA THR A 39 -4.60 1.17 -16.72
C THR A 39 -5.76 1.54 -15.81
N MET A 40 -5.54 1.56 -14.50
CA MET A 40 -6.54 2.02 -13.53
C MET A 40 -6.99 3.46 -13.81
N GLY A 41 -6.07 4.34 -14.19
CA GLY A 41 -6.37 5.73 -14.53
C GLY A 41 -7.22 5.92 -15.79
N GLN A 42 -7.34 4.89 -16.64
CA GLN A 42 -8.14 4.90 -17.88
C GLN A 42 -9.44 4.08 -17.78
N MET A 43 -9.64 3.38 -16.66
CA MET A 43 -10.83 2.55 -16.47
C MET A 43 -12.07 3.39 -16.15
N MET A 44 -13.20 2.94 -16.65
CA MET A 44 -14.52 3.47 -16.30
C MET A 44 -15.33 2.38 -15.61
N GLU A 45 -15.68 2.63 -14.35
CA GLU A 45 -16.55 1.76 -13.55
C GLU A 45 -17.60 2.62 -12.85
N PRO A 46 -18.79 2.08 -12.53
CA PRO A 46 -19.75 2.80 -11.71
C PRO A 46 -19.17 3.10 -10.32
N VAL A 47 -19.34 4.32 -9.85
CA VAL A 47 -18.84 4.78 -8.56
C VAL A 47 -20.02 5.30 -7.73
N VAL A 48 -20.11 4.83 -6.49
CA VAL A 48 -21.00 5.39 -5.48
C VAL A 48 -20.25 6.49 -4.74
N LEU A 49 -20.66 7.73 -4.93
CA LEU A 49 -20.11 8.84 -4.16
C LEU A 49 -20.72 8.85 -2.76
N PRO A 50 -19.94 9.17 -1.73
CA PRO A 50 -20.48 9.32 -0.38
C PRO A 50 -21.49 10.46 -0.32
N GLU A 51 -22.40 10.39 0.63
CA GLU A 51 -23.26 11.52 0.95
C GLU A 51 -22.40 12.75 1.31
N GLU A 52 -22.92 13.96 1.01
CA GLU A 52 -22.17 15.21 1.25
C GLU A 52 -21.62 15.25 2.68
N THR A 53 -20.32 15.24 2.78
CA THR A 53 -19.65 15.45 4.06
C THR A 53 -19.69 16.94 4.37
N VAL A 54 -20.35 17.31 5.43
CA VAL A 54 -20.30 18.68 5.94
C VAL A 54 -18.84 18.96 6.33
N LEU A 55 -18.17 19.79 5.55
CA LEU A 55 -16.83 20.23 5.90
C LEU A 55 -16.88 20.96 7.24
N GLU A 56 -16.10 20.49 8.22
CA GLU A 56 -15.92 21.24 9.45
C GLU A 56 -15.41 22.66 9.11
N LYS A 57 -16.18 23.67 9.49
CA LYS A 57 -15.85 25.09 9.22
C LYS A 57 -14.71 25.61 10.11
N SER A 58 -14.27 24.84 11.10
CA SER A 58 -13.19 25.26 11.99
C SER A 58 -11.83 24.96 11.37
N ALA A 59 -11.04 26.01 11.20
CA ALA A 59 -9.64 25.84 10.80
C ALA A 59 -8.85 25.20 11.96
N PRO A 60 -7.94 24.26 11.69
CA PRO A 60 -7.11 23.68 12.74
C PRO A 60 -6.17 24.73 13.35
N ASP A 61 -5.75 24.54 14.60
CA ASP A 61 -4.93 25.50 15.36
C ASP A 61 -3.63 25.92 14.67
N TRP A 62 -3.10 25.05 13.81
CA TRP A 62 -1.88 25.32 13.05
C TRP A 62 -2.12 26.10 11.75
N ALA A 63 -3.38 26.35 11.35
CA ALA A 63 -3.69 27.01 10.08
C ALA A 63 -3.26 28.49 10.09
N VAL A 64 -2.82 28.97 8.95
CA VAL A 64 -2.40 30.37 8.74
C VAL A 64 -3.61 31.19 8.27
N THR A 65 -4.57 31.40 9.15
CA THR A 65 -5.84 32.08 8.84
C THR A 65 -5.92 33.54 9.30
N GLY A 66 -4.79 34.10 9.77
CA GLY A 66 -4.78 35.39 10.45
C GLY A 66 -5.04 35.24 11.95
N THR A 67 -4.72 36.28 12.72
CA THR A 67 -4.79 36.24 14.18
C THR A 67 -5.84 37.16 14.77
N GLU A 68 -6.28 38.18 14.02
CA GLU A 68 -7.13 39.27 14.50
C GLU A 68 -6.56 39.88 15.82
N CYS A 69 -5.25 39.80 16.02
CA CYS A 69 -4.56 40.20 17.26
C CYS A 69 -5.00 39.39 18.52
N LYS A 70 -5.66 38.24 18.35
CA LYS A 70 -6.18 37.42 19.47
C LYS A 70 -5.22 36.30 19.89
N ARG A 71 -4.23 35.99 19.07
CA ARG A 71 -3.21 34.95 19.32
C ARG A 71 -1.89 35.29 18.61
N PRO A 72 -0.77 34.64 18.96
CA PRO A 72 0.48 34.71 18.20
C PRO A 72 0.31 34.18 16.77
N HIS A 73 1.17 34.61 15.84
CA HIS A 73 1.21 34.12 14.49
C HIS A 73 1.67 32.65 14.44
N ASN A 74 1.01 31.84 13.62
CA ASN A 74 1.52 30.53 13.27
C ASN A 74 2.62 30.71 12.20
N ILE A 75 3.82 30.26 12.51
CA ILE A 75 4.96 30.26 11.60
C ILE A 75 5.14 28.84 11.07
N ILE A 76 4.91 28.65 9.77
CA ILE A 76 5.09 27.37 9.09
C ILE A 76 6.32 27.48 8.19
N ASN A 77 7.40 26.84 8.62
CA ASN A 77 8.64 26.80 7.84
C ASN A 77 9.30 25.41 7.98
N SER A 78 10.30 25.15 7.15
CA SER A 78 11.10 23.91 7.18
C SER A 78 12.58 24.20 7.46
N LEU A 79 12.95 25.43 7.73
CA LEU A 79 14.32 25.86 7.98
C LEU A 79 14.58 25.94 9.50
N TYR A 80 15.40 25.05 10.00
CA TYR A 80 15.86 25.01 11.39
C TYR A 80 17.39 25.06 11.37
N LEU A 81 17.99 26.17 11.79
CA LEU A 81 19.44 26.37 11.75
C LEU A 81 20.14 25.85 13.01
N SER A 82 19.44 25.76 14.13
CA SER A 82 19.97 25.14 15.34
C SER A 82 19.98 23.62 15.21
N PRO A 83 21.16 22.96 15.32
CA PRO A 83 21.25 21.49 15.23
C PRO A 83 20.38 20.80 16.29
N ALA A 84 20.35 21.28 17.52
CA ALA A 84 19.54 20.70 18.59
C ALA A 84 18.04 20.82 18.32
N GLU A 85 17.58 21.94 17.77
CA GLU A 85 16.18 22.11 17.39
C GLU A 85 15.81 21.18 16.22
N LEU A 86 16.68 21.07 15.23
CA LEU A 86 16.45 20.18 14.09
C LEU A 86 16.41 18.70 14.50
N GLU A 87 17.30 18.29 15.42
CA GLU A 87 17.28 16.95 16.00
C GLU A 87 15.94 16.66 16.66
N GLN A 88 15.47 17.54 17.54
CA GLN A 88 14.19 17.37 18.22
C GLN A 88 13.02 17.28 17.22
N LYS A 89 13.01 18.12 16.18
CA LYS A 89 11.99 18.06 15.11
C LYS A 89 12.02 16.74 14.33
N ASN A 90 13.18 16.15 14.13
CA ASN A 90 13.31 14.85 13.51
C ASN A 90 12.77 13.73 14.41
N ILE A 91 13.05 13.76 15.71
CA ILE A 91 12.50 12.80 16.69
C ILE A 91 10.97 12.85 16.69
N GLU A 92 10.39 14.04 16.85
CA GLU A 92 8.92 14.25 16.80
C GLU A 92 8.29 13.74 15.49
N ARG A 93 9.00 13.92 14.36
CA ARG A 93 8.58 13.41 13.06
C ARG A 93 8.53 11.89 13.02
N PHE A 94 9.56 11.23 13.53
CA PHE A 94 9.61 9.76 13.54
C PHE A 94 8.59 9.15 14.51
N GLU A 95 8.30 9.78 15.63
CA GLU A 95 7.20 9.39 16.52
C GLU A 95 5.84 9.48 15.79
N ARG A 96 5.63 10.52 14.99
CA ARG A 96 4.43 10.66 14.16
C ARG A 96 4.34 9.56 13.10
N TYR A 97 5.45 9.21 12.45
CA TYR A 97 5.54 8.11 11.49
C TYR A 97 5.20 6.78 12.16
N ALA A 98 5.72 6.52 13.35
CA ALA A 98 5.42 5.31 14.11
C ALA A 98 3.91 5.19 14.44
N ARG A 99 3.29 6.28 14.93
CA ARG A 99 1.85 6.32 15.18
C ARG A 99 1.01 6.08 13.92
N LEU A 100 1.43 6.66 12.79
CA LEU A 100 0.75 6.46 11.50
C LEU A 100 0.89 5.00 11.05
N ALA A 101 2.08 4.43 11.12
CA ALA A 101 2.34 3.05 10.75
C ALA A 101 1.54 2.06 11.61
N GLU A 102 1.38 2.34 12.89
CA GLU A 102 0.58 1.50 13.79
C GLU A 102 -0.92 1.52 13.48
N LYS A 103 -1.46 2.70 13.14
CA LYS A 103 -2.91 2.94 13.06
C LYS A 103 -3.48 2.86 11.64
N GLU A 104 -2.69 3.21 10.63
CA GLU A 104 -3.20 3.46 9.29
C GLU A 104 -2.68 2.46 8.24
N THR A 105 -1.90 1.47 8.66
CA THR A 105 -1.50 0.38 7.75
C THR A 105 -2.72 -0.43 7.34
N MET A 106 -2.94 -0.57 6.03
CA MET A 106 -4.10 -1.24 5.47
C MET A 106 -3.71 -2.28 4.45
N TRP A 107 -4.40 -3.41 4.48
CA TRP A 107 -4.28 -4.49 3.51
C TRP A 107 -5.60 -5.23 3.37
N GLU A 108 -5.67 -6.05 2.36
CA GLU A 108 -6.77 -6.97 2.12
C GLU A 108 -6.22 -8.39 1.99
N GLU A 109 -6.90 -9.36 2.56
CA GLU A 109 -6.61 -10.78 2.40
C GLU A 109 -7.65 -11.42 1.49
N PHE A 110 -7.20 -12.23 0.54
CA PHE A 110 -8.05 -12.99 -0.36
C PHE A 110 -7.65 -14.46 -0.34
N MET A 111 -8.53 -15.32 0.16
CA MET A 111 -8.33 -16.77 0.26
C MET A 111 -7.02 -17.17 0.98
N MET A 112 -6.70 -16.49 2.11
CA MET A 112 -5.47 -16.73 2.88
C MET A 112 -5.61 -17.79 3.97
N GLU A 113 -6.82 -18.25 4.28
CA GLU A 113 -7.10 -19.11 5.45
C GLU A 113 -6.31 -20.42 5.40
N ASP A 114 -6.19 -21.02 4.22
CA ASP A 114 -5.51 -22.31 3.97
C ASP A 114 -4.43 -22.20 2.89
N ALA A 115 -3.95 -20.98 2.60
CA ALA A 115 -3.01 -20.73 1.52
C ALA A 115 -1.63 -21.35 1.80
N GLU A 116 -1.10 -22.06 0.79
CA GLU A 116 0.27 -22.60 0.76
C GLU A 116 1.21 -21.71 -0.09
N VAL A 117 0.66 -20.88 -0.96
CA VAL A 117 1.39 -19.85 -1.75
C VAL A 117 0.69 -18.52 -1.56
N CYS A 118 1.45 -17.48 -1.22
CA CYS A 118 0.93 -16.14 -1.05
C CYS A 118 1.34 -15.25 -2.22
N ILE A 119 0.36 -14.65 -2.88
CA ILE A 119 0.58 -13.60 -3.87
C ILE A 119 0.59 -12.25 -3.15
N VAL A 120 1.51 -11.36 -3.55
CA VAL A 120 1.50 -9.96 -3.11
C VAL A 120 1.43 -9.07 -4.34
N SER A 121 0.37 -8.27 -4.42
CA SER A 121 0.14 -7.40 -5.58
C SER A 121 -0.78 -6.24 -5.22
N CYS A 122 -0.73 -5.14 -5.97
CA CYS A 122 -1.58 -3.97 -5.80
C CYS A 122 -2.05 -3.45 -7.17
N GLY A 123 -3.01 -2.52 -7.20
CA GLY A 123 -3.52 -1.95 -8.44
C GLY A 123 -4.14 -2.99 -9.38
N ILE A 124 -3.92 -2.82 -10.69
CA ILE A 124 -4.47 -3.72 -11.72
C ILE A 124 -3.91 -5.15 -11.57
N THR A 125 -2.67 -5.31 -11.12
CA THR A 125 -2.07 -6.64 -10.94
C THR A 125 -2.77 -7.45 -9.85
N ALA A 126 -3.34 -6.81 -8.82
CA ALA A 126 -4.15 -7.50 -7.82
C ALA A 126 -5.45 -8.07 -8.44
N ARG A 127 -6.06 -7.34 -9.38
CA ARG A 127 -7.26 -7.83 -10.10
C ARG A 127 -6.93 -9.05 -10.97
N VAL A 128 -5.82 -8.98 -11.71
CA VAL A 128 -5.34 -10.12 -12.53
C VAL A 128 -5.03 -11.32 -11.65
N SER A 129 -4.36 -11.10 -10.52
CA SER A 129 -3.97 -12.15 -9.57
C SER A 129 -5.17 -12.88 -8.96
N ARG A 130 -6.31 -12.21 -8.71
CA ARG A 130 -7.52 -12.87 -8.22
C ARG A 130 -8.00 -13.96 -9.17
N ASN A 131 -8.02 -13.70 -10.48
CA ASN A 131 -8.41 -14.69 -11.47
C ASN A 131 -7.45 -15.88 -11.50
N ALA A 132 -6.14 -15.61 -11.44
CA ALA A 132 -5.11 -16.65 -11.39
C ALA A 132 -5.21 -17.52 -10.12
N ILE A 133 -5.50 -16.92 -8.96
CA ILE A 133 -5.70 -17.64 -7.68
C ILE A 133 -6.92 -18.58 -7.77
N VAL A 134 -8.05 -18.09 -8.30
CA VAL A 134 -9.26 -18.91 -8.46
C VAL A 134 -8.97 -20.10 -9.37
N GLU A 135 -8.23 -19.90 -10.47
CA GLU A 135 -7.85 -20.97 -11.38
C GLU A 135 -6.84 -21.93 -10.76
N ALA A 136 -5.85 -21.44 -10.02
CA ALA A 136 -4.91 -22.28 -9.26
C ALA A 136 -5.64 -23.21 -8.28
N ARG A 137 -6.62 -22.69 -7.56
CA ARG A 137 -7.43 -23.48 -6.61
C ARG A 137 -8.28 -24.55 -7.29
N LYS A 138 -8.82 -24.30 -8.47
CA LYS A 138 -9.48 -25.36 -9.27
C LYS A 138 -8.52 -26.50 -9.64
N ARG A 139 -7.22 -26.19 -9.77
CA ARG A 139 -6.16 -27.19 -10.02
C ARG A 139 -5.58 -27.79 -8.73
N GLY A 140 -6.19 -27.53 -7.58
CA GLY A 140 -5.78 -28.07 -6.29
C GLY A 140 -4.62 -27.33 -5.63
N ILE A 141 -4.18 -26.18 -6.15
CA ILE A 141 -3.11 -25.38 -5.55
C ILE A 141 -3.74 -24.33 -4.63
N LYS A 142 -3.44 -24.42 -3.35
CA LYS A 142 -3.94 -23.50 -2.32
C LYS A 142 -3.20 -22.18 -2.36
N ALA A 143 -3.56 -21.32 -3.30
CA ALA A 143 -3.05 -19.98 -3.41
C ALA A 143 -3.97 -18.97 -2.72
N GLY A 144 -3.40 -17.90 -2.17
CA GLY A 144 -4.09 -16.76 -1.62
C GLY A 144 -3.33 -15.47 -1.91
N MET A 145 -3.87 -14.32 -1.51
CA MET A 145 -3.22 -13.02 -1.75
C MET A 145 -3.33 -12.14 -0.53
N ILE A 146 -2.24 -11.46 -0.22
CA ILE A 146 -2.20 -10.26 0.62
C ILE A 146 -1.99 -9.08 -0.31
N ARG A 147 -2.97 -8.19 -0.37
CA ARG A 147 -2.94 -6.97 -1.16
C ARG A 147 -2.64 -5.77 -0.27
N PRO A 148 -1.48 -5.14 -0.36
CA PRO A 148 -1.24 -3.86 0.27
C PRO A 148 -2.21 -2.80 -0.28
N ILE A 149 -2.92 -2.10 0.62
CA ILE A 149 -3.66 -0.88 0.32
C ILE A 149 -2.79 0.32 0.63
N THR A 150 -1.99 0.24 1.71
CA THR A 150 -0.89 1.17 1.96
C THR A 150 0.42 0.55 1.46
N LEU A 151 1.16 1.28 0.61
CA LEU A 151 2.53 0.93 0.23
C LEU A 151 3.55 1.53 1.20
N TRP A 152 3.21 2.64 1.82
CA TRP A 152 3.82 3.10 3.05
C TRP A 152 2.72 3.71 3.94
N PRO A 153 2.60 3.25 5.18
CA PRO A 153 3.32 2.14 5.82
C PRO A 153 3.03 0.78 5.17
N PHE A 154 4.06 -0.07 5.05
CA PHE A 154 3.91 -1.38 4.44
C PHE A 154 3.29 -2.38 5.43
N PRO A 155 2.47 -3.36 5.00
CA PRO A 155 1.81 -4.31 5.88
C PRO A 155 2.72 -5.48 6.28
N ASP A 156 3.78 -5.20 7.03
CA ASP A 156 4.77 -6.19 7.46
C ASP A 156 4.17 -7.30 8.32
N LYS A 157 3.25 -6.96 9.22
CA LYS A 157 2.68 -7.90 10.19
C LYS A 157 1.94 -9.07 9.53
N PRO A 158 0.98 -8.87 8.61
CA PRO A 158 0.30 -9.97 7.95
C PRO A 158 1.22 -10.78 7.05
N LEU A 159 2.19 -10.15 6.38
CA LEU A 159 3.18 -10.85 5.55
C LEU A 159 4.10 -11.74 6.39
N LEU A 160 4.58 -11.25 7.53
CA LEU A 160 5.40 -12.04 8.44
C LEU A 160 4.61 -13.21 9.04
N ALA A 161 3.35 -13.00 9.39
CA ALA A 161 2.48 -14.07 9.88
C ALA A 161 2.18 -15.13 8.80
N ALA A 162 2.00 -14.70 7.54
CA ALA A 162 1.83 -15.60 6.41
C ALA A 162 3.10 -16.43 6.15
N ALA A 163 4.29 -15.87 6.36
CA ALA A 163 5.56 -16.56 6.15
C ALA A 163 5.71 -17.84 7.00
N ASP A 164 5.03 -17.93 8.12
CA ASP A 164 5.08 -19.14 8.96
C ASP A 164 4.20 -20.29 8.39
N LYS A 165 3.28 -19.98 7.46
CA LYS A 165 2.29 -20.92 6.91
C LYS A 165 2.56 -21.29 5.44
N VAL A 166 3.01 -20.32 4.62
CA VAL A 166 3.17 -20.54 3.19
C VAL A 166 4.54 -21.11 2.82
N LYS A 167 4.64 -21.74 1.65
CA LYS A 167 5.90 -22.20 1.05
C LYS A 167 6.74 -21.04 0.55
N GLY A 168 6.09 -19.99 0.00
CA GLY A 168 6.75 -18.81 -0.53
C GLY A 168 5.76 -17.76 -1.03
N PHE A 169 6.33 -16.67 -1.55
CA PHE A 169 5.60 -15.51 -2.04
C PHE A 169 5.83 -15.28 -3.53
N VAL A 170 4.81 -14.81 -4.23
CA VAL A 170 4.89 -14.36 -5.62
C VAL A 170 4.47 -12.89 -5.67
N CYS A 171 5.42 -11.99 -5.89
CA CYS A 171 5.12 -10.59 -6.15
C CYS A 171 4.70 -10.41 -7.61
N VAL A 172 3.57 -9.75 -7.86
CA VAL A 172 3.08 -9.47 -9.21
C VAL A 172 3.08 -7.97 -9.42
N GLU A 173 3.98 -7.48 -10.31
CA GLU A 173 4.28 -6.05 -10.42
C GLU A 173 4.37 -5.55 -11.86
N LEU A 174 4.14 -4.24 -12.05
CA LEU A 174 4.35 -3.53 -13.32
C LEU A 174 5.71 -2.83 -13.39
N ASN A 175 6.66 -3.28 -12.58
CA ASN A 175 8.00 -2.72 -12.45
C ASN A 175 9.04 -3.85 -12.29
N MET A 176 10.28 -3.50 -11.99
CA MET A 176 11.39 -4.45 -11.89
C MET A 176 11.55 -5.12 -10.52
N GLY A 177 10.52 -5.06 -9.65
CA GLY A 177 10.52 -5.75 -8.36
C GLY A 177 10.77 -4.83 -7.16
N GLN A 178 10.16 -3.66 -7.14
CA GLN A 178 10.27 -2.72 -6.02
C GLN A 178 9.56 -3.26 -4.77
N MET A 179 8.31 -3.69 -4.94
CA MET A 179 7.54 -4.27 -3.83
C MET A 179 8.10 -5.64 -3.40
N LYS A 180 8.73 -6.40 -4.31
CA LYS A 180 9.44 -7.65 -3.97
C LYS A 180 10.45 -7.42 -2.86
N GLN A 181 11.23 -6.34 -2.93
CA GLN A 181 12.23 -6.00 -1.91
C GLN A 181 11.57 -5.69 -0.56
N ASP A 182 10.46 -4.96 -0.56
CA ASP A 182 9.70 -4.69 0.66
C ASP A 182 9.13 -5.98 1.26
N VAL A 183 8.63 -6.90 0.44
CA VAL A 183 8.16 -8.22 0.90
C VAL A 183 9.29 -9.04 1.49
N GLU A 184 10.46 -9.10 0.85
CA GLU A 184 11.65 -9.80 1.37
C GLU A 184 12.05 -9.27 2.75
N LEU A 185 12.03 -7.95 2.94
CA LEU A 185 12.29 -7.32 4.23
C LEU A 185 11.20 -7.65 5.26
N ALA A 186 9.92 -7.54 4.88
CA ALA A 186 8.79 -7.80 5.75
C ALA A 186 8.78 -9.23 6.27
N VAL A 187 9.07 -10.22 5.41
CA VAL A 187 9.14 -11.64 5.78
C VAL A 187 10.49 -12.03 6.39
N ARG A 188 11.41 -11.08 6.53
CA ARG A 188 12.77 -11.28 7.08
C ARG A 188 13.55 -12.38 6.36
N CYS A 189 13.39 -12.46 5.03
CA CYS A 189 13.98 -13.48 4.18
C CYS A 189 13.71 -14.94 4.62
N LYS A 190 12.66 -15.20 5.42
CA LYS A 190 12.32 -16.54 5.92
C LYS A 190 11.83 -17.48 4.82
N LYS A 191 11.30 -16.93 3.75
CA LYS A 191 10.70 -17.68 2.64
C LYS A 191 11.15 -17.11 1.30
N PRO A 192 11.20 -17.92 0.25
CA PRO A 192 11.51 -17.44 -1.08
C PRO A 192 10.44 -16.46 -1.57
N VAL A 193 10.86 -15.41 -2.26
CA VAL A 193 10.01 -14.40 -2.91
C VAL A 193 10.36 -14.34 -4.38
N SER A 194 9.47 -14.79 -5.24
CA SER A 194 9.62 -14.72 -6.69
C SER A 194 8.93 -13.48 -7.27
N LEU A 195 9.25 -13.15 -8.52
CA LEU A 195 8.73 -11.99 -9.21
C LEU A 195 8.07 -12.39 -10.53
N CYS A 196 6.77 -12.12 -10.65
CA CYS A 196 6.03 -12.12 -11.91
C CYS A 196 5.84 -10.67 -12.34
N ARG A 197 6.45 -10.27 -13.46
CA ARG A 197 6.46 -8.85 -13.84
C ARG A 197 6.22 -8.62 -15.33
N ARG A 198 5.66 -7.45 -15.61
CA ARG A 198 5.68 -6.80 -16.91
C ARG A 198 6.08 -5.34 -16.74
N VAL A 199 6.64 -4.74 -17.77
CA VAL A 199 7.10 -3.34 -17.78
C VAL A 199 6.74 -2.67 -19.10
N GLY A 200 6.93 -1.34 -19.18
CA GLY A 200 6.71 -0.59 -20.42
C GLY A 200 5.25 -0.54 -20.88
N GLY A 201 4.30 -0.57 -19.96
CA GLY A 201 2.86 -0.52 -20.28
C GLY A 201 2.21 -1.89 -20.49
N MET A 202 2.98 -2.98 -20.41
CA MET A 202 2.44 -4.34 -20.47
C MET A 202 1.89 -4.75 -19.09
N ILE A 203 0.83 -5.58 -19.11
CA ILE A 203 0.19 -6.12 -17.90
C ILE A 203 0.38 -7.64 -17.91
N PRO A 204 0.75 -8.28 -16.78
CA PRO A 204 0.80 -9.73 -16.66
C PRO A 204 -0.57 -10.35 -16.96
N THR A 205 -0.59 -11.45 -17.71
CA THR A 205 -1.82 -12.22 -17.93
C THR A 205 -2.12 -13.13 -16.74
N PRO A 206 -3.38 -13.56 -16.55
CA PRO A 206 -3.71 -14.56 -15.53
C PRO A 206 -2.89 -15.85 -15.67
N ASP A 207 -2.59 -16.29 -16.89
CA ASP A 207 -1.79 -17.50 -17.15
C ASP A 207 -0.33 -17.36 -16.71
N GLU A 208 0.28 -16.18 -16.91
CA GLU A 208 1.64 -15.90 -16.43
C GLU A 208 1.72 -15.90 -14.91
N VAL A 209 0.72 -15.31 -14.25
CA VAL A 209 0.62 -15.34 -12.79
C VAL A 209 0.40 -16.77 -12.30
N LEU A 210 -0.48 -17.53 -12.95
CA LEU A 210 -0.76 -18.93 -12.63
C LEU A 210 0.50 -19.80 -12.76
N ALA A 211 1.28 -19.62 -13.82
CA ALA A 211 2.55 -20.34 -14.00
C ALA A 211 3.55 -20.03 -12.85
N SER A 212 3.60 -18.77 -12.42
CA SER A 212 4.43 -18.37 -11.27
C SER A 212 3.96 -18.99 -9.95
N ILE A 213 2.64 -19.10 -9.76
CA ILE A 213 2.03 -19.80 -8.61
C ILE A 213 2.40 -21.30 -8.62
N GLN A 214 2.31 -21.96 -9.77
CA GLN A 214 2.64 -23.39 -9.93
C GLN A 214 4.13 -23.63 -9.58
N THR A 215 5.02 -22.84 -10.16
CA THR A 215 6.47 -22.92 -9.88
C THR A 215 6.75 -22.78 -8.38
N MET A 216 6.13 -21.81 -7.71
CA MET A 216 6.32 -21.61 -6.27
C MET A 216 5.75 -22.78 -5.45
N ALA A 217 4.60 -23.33 -5.84
CA ALA A 217 3.98 -24.48 -5.15
C ALA A 217 4.86 -25.74 -5.22
N GLU A 218 5.59 -25.92 -6.32
CA GLU A 218 6.52 -27.04 -6.57
C GLU A 218 7.89 -26.83 -5.88
N GLY A 219 8.08 -25.73 -5.19
CA GLY A 219 9.34 -25.39 -4.48
C GLY A 219 10.40 -24.72 -5.35
N GLY A 220 10.05 -24.31 -6.58
CA GLY A 220 10.88 -23.48 -7.44
C GLY A 220 10.76 -22.00 -7.07
N ALA A 221 11.89 -21.33 -6.88
CA ALA A 221 11.95 -19.87 -6.82
C ALA A 221 12.53 -19.37 -8.14
N ASN A 222 11.70 -18.83 -9.02
CA ASN A 222 12.23 -18.07 -10.16
C ASN A 222 12.81 -16.75 -9.63
N ALA A 223 14.08 -16.54 -9.87
CA ALA A 223 14.82 -15.33 -9.51
C ALA A 223 14.31 -14.08 -10.28
#